data_fbd26ce45dc95e23ef866264d861c150
#
_entry.id   fbd26ce45dc95e23ef866264d861c150
#
_cell.length_a   1.000
_cell.length_b   1.000
_cell.length_c   1.000
_cell.angle_alpha   90.00
_cell.angle_beta   90.00
_cell.angle_gamma   90.00
#
_symmetry.space_group_name_H-M   'P 1'
#
loop_
_entity.id
_entity.type
_entity.pdbx_description
1 polymer ?
#
loop_
_entity_poly.entity_id
_entity_poly.type
_entity_poly.pdbx_seq_one_letter_code
_entity_poly.pdbx_strand_id
1 'polypeptide(L)'
;MKIGIIREGKIPPDARVLLTPEQCKKIEANLPVDILVEPSENRVFEDEEYEKQNVTLSKDMESCKVLMGVKEVPIMNLIPNKTYFFFSHTIKEQVYNRKLLQAILAKNIRLIDYEVLTNERGQRLIAFGRFAGMVGAHNGLWTYGKRTGSFELKRMKDHKDHAEAQAYYKEVKFPPIKIVLTGTGRVGKGAAEVLEDMGIQKVKPKDFLNQTYDHAV
;
A
#
# COMPACT_ATOMS: atom_id res chain seq x y z
N MET A 1 -8.82 -23.00 -11.42
CA MET A 1 -7.44 -23.02 -10.86
C MET A 1 -7.48 -22.34 -9.48
N LYS A 2 -6.88 -22.96 -8.45
CA LYS A 2 -6.87 -22.37 -7.10
C LYS A 2 -5.70 -21.38 -6.93
N ILE A 3 -6.02 -20.18 -6.45
CA ILE A 3 -5.09 -19.10 -6.10
C ILE A 3 -5.26 -18.82 -4.61
N GLY A 4 -4.16 -18.85 -3.85
CA GLY A 4 -4.17 -18.55 -2.43
C GLY A 4 -3.68 -17.11 -2.18
N ILE A 5 -4.46 -16.31 -1.46
CA ILE A 5 -4.02 -15.03 -0.90
C ILE A 5 -3.52 -15.31 0.51
N ILE A 6 -2.21 -15.25 0.68
CA ILE A 6 -1.56 -15.54 1.94
C ILE A 6 -1.60 -14.33 2.89
N ARG A 7 -1.65 -14.62 4.18
CA ARG A 7 -1.53 -13.57 5.20
C ARG A 7 -0.11 -13.01 5.23
N GLU A 8 0.00 -11.73 5.58
CA GLU A 8 1.29 -11.09 5.75
C GLU A 8 1.96 -11.58 7.05
N GLY A 9 3.15 -12.15 6.91
CA GLY A 9 3.92 -12.68 8.04
C GLY A 9 5.11 -11.83 8.46
N LYS A 10 5.26 -10.62 7.90
CA LYS A 10 6.38 -9.72 8.18
C LYS A 10 6.26 -9.07 9.56
N ILE A 11 7.42 -8.79 10.17
CA ILE A 11 7.53 -8.00 11.40
C ILE A 11 8.29 -6.70 11.09
N PRO A 12 7.74 -5.51 11.42
CA PRO A 12 6.43 -5.27 12.06
C PRO A 12 5.26 -5.68 11.17
N PRO A 13 4.06 -5.96 11.76
CA PRO A 13 2.89 -6.40 11.01
C PRO A 13 2.52 -5.44 9.89
N ASP A 14 2.11 -5.99 8.75
CA ASP A 14 1.59 -5.26 7.59
C ASP A 14 0.10 -5.57 7.44
N ALA A 15 -0.75 -4.57 7.56
CA ALA A 15 -2.20 -4.75 7.49
C ALA A 15 -2.76 -4.68 6.06
N ARG A 16 -1.91 -4.46 5.07
CA ARG A 16 -2.36 -4.38 3.66
C ARG A 16 -2.82 -5.72 3.17
N VAL A 17 -3.76 -5.69 2.24
CA VAL A 17 -4.23 -6.87 1.52
C VAL A 17 -3.88 -6.75 0.04
N LEU A 18 -3.67 -7.87 -0.60
CA LEU A 18 -3.44 -7.92 -2.03
C LEU A 18 -4.69 -7.55 -2.81
N LEU A 19 -5.82 -8.13 -2.42
CA LEU A 19 -7.15 -7.93 -3.01
C LEU A 19 -8.16 -7.68 -1.88
N THR A 20 -9.05 -6.72 -2.11
CA THR A 20 -10.19 -6.51 -1.22
C THR A 20 -11.21 -7.64 -1.38
N PRO A 21 -12.13 -7.86 -0.42
CA PRO A 21 -13.21 -8.84 -0.57
C PRO A 21 -13.99 -8.71 -1.87
N GLU A 22 -14.36 -7.48 -2.25
CA GLU A 22 -15.07 -7.22 -3.51
C GLU A 22 -14.24 -7.54 -4.76
N GLN A 23 -12.93 -7.27 -4.71
CA GLN A 23 -12.04 -7.61 -5.82
C GLN A 23 -11.90 -9.12 -5.99
N CYS A 24 -11.81 -9.88 -4.90
CA CYS A 24 -11.81 -11.35 -4.95
C CYS A 24 -13.06 -11.86 -5.66
N LYS A 25 -14.24 -11.45 -5.20
CA LYS A 25 -15.54 -11.82 -5.81
C LYS A 25 -15.60 -11.45 -7.30
N LYS A 26 -15.13 -10.25 -7.66
CA LYS A 26 -15.14 -9.80 -9.06
C LYS A 26 -14.21 -10.66 -9.93
N ILE A 27 -13.08 -11.07 -9.41
CA ILE A 27 -12.14 -11.92 -10.15
C ILE A 27 -12.75 -13.31 -10.37
N GLU A 28 -13.32 -13.94 -9.34
CA GLU A 28 -13.97 -15.25 -9.46
C GLU A 28 -15.17 -15.23 -10.42
N ALA A 29 -15.91 -14.12 -10.46
CA ALA A 29 -17.03 -13.97 -11.39
C ALA A 29 -16.61 -13.84 -12.85
N ASN A 30 -15.38 -13.37 -13.13
CA ASN A 30 -14.92 -13.08 -14.47
C ASN A 30 -13.86 -14.06 -15.02
N LEU A 31 -13.24 -14.83 -14.14
CA LEU A 31 -12.16 -15.75 -14.49
C LEU A 31 -12.42 -17.15 -13.91
N PRO A 32 -12.00 -18.23 -14.58
CA PRO A 32 -12.16 -19.61 -14.07
C PRO A 32 -11.11 -19.93 -12.99
N VAL A 33 -11.16 -19.19 -11.90
CA VAL A 33 -10.27 -19.33 -10.73
C VAL A 33 -11.07 -19.37 -9.45
N ASP A 34 -10.59 -20.13 -8.48
CA ASP A 34 -11.10 -20.17 -7.10
C ASP A 34 -10.08 -19.43 -6.23
N ILE A 35 -10.50 -18.42 -5.49
CA ILE A 35 -9.65 -17.66 -4.59
C ILE A 35 -9.84 -18.17 -3.16
N LEU A 36 -8.76 -18.64 -2.55
CA LEU A 36 -8.70 -18.97 -1.14
C LEU A 36 -7.93 -17.88 -0.39
N VAL A 37 -8.50 -17.37 0.69
CA VAL A 37 -7.84 -16.35 1.51
C VAL A 37 -7.42 -16.96 2.84
N GLU A 38 -6.14 -16.83 3.19
CA GLU A 38 -5.64 -17.31 4.48
C GLU A 38 -6.16 -16.41 5.61
N PRO A 39 -6.77 -16.95 6.68
CA PRO A 39 -7.26 -16.16 7.82
C PRO A 39 -6.18 -15.30 8.47
N SER A 40 -6.52 -14.07 8.89
CA SER A 40 -5.55 -13.13 9.46
C SER A 40 -6.20 -12.16 10.44
N GLU A 41 -5.63 -12.02 11.63
CA GLU A 41 -6.05 -11.07 12.65
C GLU A 41 -5.46 -9.65 12.45
N ASN A 42 -4.52 -9.50 11.51
CA ASN A 42 -3.72 -8.26 11.38
C ASN A 42 -3.99 -7.48 10.09
N ARG A 43 -4.92 -7.91 9.24
CA ARG A 43 -5.22 -7.20 7.98
C ARG A 43 -6.33 -6.16 8.15
N VAL A 44 -6.34 -5.16 7.27
CA VAL A 44 -7.32 -4.05 7.30
C VAL A 44 -8.76 -4.50 7.02
N PHE A 45 -8.96 -5.60 6.28
CA PHE A 45 -10.26 -6.25 6.07
C PHE A 45 -10.34 -7.50 6.94
N GLU A 46 -11.36 -7.59 7.77
CA GLU A 46 -11.59 -8.74 8.65
C GLU A 46 -12.00 -10.00 7.87
N ASP A 47 -11.84 -11.17 8.47
CA ASP A 47 -12.18 -12.45 7.85
C ASP A 47 -13.66 -12.47 7.43
N GLU A 48 -14.54 -11.96 8.26
CA GLU A 48 -15.99 -11.88 8.03
C GLU A 48 -16.37 -11.02 6.82
N GLU A 49 -15.54 -10.03 6.45
CA GLU A 49 -15.79 -9.19 5.26
C GLU A 49 -15.58 -10.00 3.97
N TYR A 50 -14.61 -10.95 3.97
CA TYR A 50 -14.42 -11.89 2.86
C TYR A 50 -15.56 -12.91 2.79
N GLU A 51 -15.98 -13.46 3.93
CA GLU A 51 -17.11 -14.39 4.00
C GLU A 51 -18.42 -13.79 3.51
N LYS A 52 -18.69 -12.51 3.87
CA LYS A 52 -19.87 -11.76 3.35
C LYS A 52 -19.88 -11.62 1.83
N GLN A 53 -18.72 -11.66 1.19
CA GLN A 53 -18.59 -11.68 -0.26
C GLN A 53 -18.56 -13.10 -0.86
N ASN A 54 -18.79 -14.13 -0.05
CA ASN A 54 -18.69 -15.56 -0.40
C ASN A 54 -17.27 -15.98 -0.86
N VAL A 55 -16.23 -15.29 -0.40
CA VAL A 55 -14.84 -15.68 -0.64
C VAL A 55 -14.44 -16.75 0.38
N THR A 56 -13.84 -17.83 -0.07
CA THR A 56 -13.49 -18.97 0.78
C THR A 56 -12.26 -18.64 1.64
N LEU A 57 -12.42 -18.73 2.97
CA LEU A 57 -11.30 -18.73 3.89
C LEU A 57 -10.72 -20.14 4.03
N SER A 58 -9.39 -20.26 4.06
CA SER A 58 -8.71 -21.53 4.24
C SER A 58 -7.35 -21.37 4.89
N LYS A 59 -7.03 -22.25 5.83
CA LYS A 59 -5.65 -22.40 6.35
C LYS A 59 -4.80 -23.30 5.45
N ASP A 60 -5.42 -24.11 4.60
CA ASP A 60 -4.72 -24.96 3.64
C ASP A 60 -4.40 -24.20 2.36
N MET A 61 -3.17 -23.70 2.29
CA MET A 61 -2.60 -23.07 1.10
C MET A 61 -1.88 -24.08 0.19
N GLU A 62 -1.70 -25.33 0.61
CA GLU A 62 -1.03 -26.36 -0.18
C GLU A 62 -1.82 -26.77 -1.41
N SER A 63 -3.15 -26.69 -1.35
CA SER A 63 -4.04 -26.97 -2.49
C SER A 63 -3.94 -25.93 -3.60
N CYS A 64 -3.37 -24.74 -3.34
CA CYS A 64 -3.21 -23.66 -4.31
C CYS A 64 -1.95 -23.84 -5.16
N LYS A 65 -2.07 -23.60 -6.48
CA LYS A 65 -0.91 -23.59 -7.40
C LYS A 65 -0.13 -22.27 -7.35
N VAL A 66 -0.84 -21.18 -7.12
CA VAL A 66 -0.31 -19.83 -7.05
C VAL A 66 -0.62 -19.26 -5.69
N LEU A 67 0.38 -18.67 -5.06
CA LEU A 67 0.28 -18.00 -3.76
C LEU A 67 0.67 -16.53 -3.92
N MET A 68 -0.15 -15.64 -3.40
CA MET A 68 0.02 -14.21 -3.61
C MET A 68 -0.04 -13.47 -2.27
N GLY A 69 0.95 -12.63 -2.02
CA GLY A 69 1.03 -11.75 -0.86
C GLY A 69 1.48 -10.36 -1.26
N VAL A 70 1.67 -9.47 -0.31
CA VAL A 70 2.20 -8.12 -0.53
C VAL A 70 3.70 -8.07 -0.25
N LYS A 71 4.12 -8.57 0.90
CA LYS A 71 5.50 -8.50 1.40
C LYS A 71 6.20 -9.85 1.40
N GLU A 72 7.47 -9.82 1.80
CA GLU A 72 8.32 -11.00 1.88
C GLU A 72 7.69 -12.07 2.79
N VAL A 73 7.55 -13.27 2.25
CA VAL A 73 7.05 -14.42 3.00
C VAL A 73 8.15 -14.95 3.92
N PRO A 74 7.88 -15.18 5.22
CA PRO A 74 8.83 -15.83 6.11
C PRO A 74 9.29 -17.18 5.55
N ILE A 75 10.58 -17.46 5.61
CA ILE A 75 11.21 -18.65 4.98
C ILE A 75 10.52 -19.96 5.44
N MET A 76 10.13 -20.02 6.72
CA MET A 76 9.45 -21.19 7.30
C MET A 76 8.07 -21.44 6.71
N ASN A 77 7.42 -20.39 6.18
CA ASN A 77 6.07 -20.44 5.61
C ASN A 77 6.08 -20.70 4.08
N LEU A 78 7.27 -20.74 3.46
CA LEU A 78 7.38 -21.03 2.04
C LEU A 78 7.06 -22.50 1.73
N ILE A 79 6.02 -22.73 0.92
CA ILE A 79 5.60 -24.04 0.43
C ILE A 79 6.38 -24.38 -0.85
N PRO A 80 7.06 -25.51 -0.91
CA PRO A 80 7.86 -25.90 -2.09
C PRO A 80 7.01 -26.10 -3.36
N ASN A 81 7.66 -25.94 -4.53
CA ASN A 81 7.08 -26.22 -5.86
C ASN A 81 5.86 -25.36 -6.21
N LYS A 82 5.72 -24.18 -5.61
CA LYS A 82 4.63 -23.22 -5.88
C LYS A 82 5.10 -22.04 -6.71
N THR A 83 4.15 -21.33 -7.30
CA THR A 83 4.39 -20.01 -7.86
C THR A 83 3.98 -18.96 -6.83
N TYR A 84 4.87 -18.03 -6.53
CA TYR A 84 4.62 -16.93 -5.59
C TYR A 84 4.67 -15.58 -6.27
N PHE A 85 3.78 -14.69 -5.84
CA PHE A 85 3.78 -13.27 -6.19
C PHE A 85 3.87 -12.43 -4.91
N PHE A 86 4.94 -11.66 -4.75
CA PHE A 86 5.11 -10.68 -3.67
C PHE A 86 6.27 -9.72 -3.96
N PHE A 87 6.40 -8.64 -3.20
CA PHE A 87 7.58 -7.79 -3.21
C PHE A 87 8.71 -8.43 -2.41
N SER A 88 9.62 -9.11 -3.08
CA SER A 88 10.72 -9.82 -2.42
C SER A 88 11.90 -8.92 -2.07
N HIS A 89 12.05 -7.82 -2.79
CA HIS A 89 13.20 -6.93 -2.74
C HIS A 89 14.55 -7.62 -3.02
N THR A 90 14.56 -8.85 -3.51
CA THR A 90 15.79 -9.60 -3.79
C THR A 90 16.63 -8.96 -4.90
N ILE A 91 15.99 -8.29 -5.86
CA ILE A 91 16.67 -7.54 -6.92
C ILE A 91 17.57 -6.41 -6.38
N LYS A 92 17.35 -5.96 -5.15
CA LYS A 92 18.17 -4.91 -4.52
C LYS A 92 19.49 -5.44 -3.93
N GLU A 93 19.71 -6.74 -4.01
CA GLU A 93 20.94 -7.42 -3.55
C GLU A 93 21.33 -7.13 -2.08
N GLN A 94 20.34 -6.74 -1.26
CA GLN A 94 20.56 -6.45 0.15
C GLN A 94 20.84 -7.75 0.92
N VAL A 95 21.86 -7.73 1.76
CA VAL A 95 22.37 -8.94 2.47
C VAL A 95 21.28 -9.68 3.22
N TYR A 96 20.33 -8.98 3.85
CA TYR A 96 19.26 -9.61 4.61
C TYR A 96 18.28 -10.42 3.74
N ASN A 97 18.14 -10.10 2.44
CA ASN A 97 17.29 -10.82 1.50
C ASN A 97 17.95 -12.06 0.88
N ARG A 98 19.27 -12.25 1.08
CA ARG A 98 20.00 -13.38 0.51
C ARG A 98 19.41 -14.72 0.94
N LYS A 99 19.09 -14.87 2.24
CA LYS A 99 18.53 -16.12 2.79
C LYS A 99 17.17 -16.45 2.18
N LEU A 100 16.34 -15.42 1.92
CA LEU A 100 15.04 -15.60 1.26
C LEU A 100 15.24 -16.12 -0.17
N LEU A 101 16.12 -15.52 -0.96
CA LEU A 101 16.40 -15.97 -2.33
C LEU A 101 16.94 -17.39 -2.35
N GLN A 102 17.89 -17.75 -1.46
CA GLN A 102 18.42 -19.10 -1.34
C GLN A 102 17.31 -20.12 -1.00
N ALA A 103 16.40 -19.78 -0.09
CA ALA A 103 15.27 -20.65 0.27
C ALA A 103 14.29 -20.84 -0.89
N ILE A 104 14.00 -19.79 -1.67
CA ILE A 104 13.18 -19.85 -2.87
C ILE A 104 13.78 -20.83 -3.89
N LEU A 105 15.07 -20.72 -4.14
CA LEU A 105 15.79 -21.63 -5.04
C LEU A 105 15.78 -23.08 -4.52
N ALA A 106 16.12 -23.28 -3.25
CA ALA A 106 16.18 -24.60 -2.63
C ALA A 106 14.82 -25.32 -2.59
N LYS A 107 13.71 -24.56 -2.49
CA LYS A 107 12.33 -25.07 -2.47
C LYS A 107 11.72 -25.18 -3.88
N ASN A 108 12.48 -24.97 -4.94
CA ASN A 108 12.00 -24.99 -6.33
C ASN A 108 10.76 -24.11 -6.53
N ILE A 109 10.77 -22.89 -5.96
CA ILE A 109 9.69 -21.93 -6.05
C ILE A 109 9.88 -21.04 -7.28
N ARG A 110 8.81 -20.83 -8.06
CA ARG A 110 8.78 -19.81 -9.10
C ARG A 110 8.35 -18.48 -8.46
N LEU A 111 9.30 -17.57 -8.27
CA LEU A 111 9.01 -16.23 -7.77
C LEU A 111 8.71 -15.29 -8.93
N ILE A 112 7.59 -14.56 -8.83
CA ILE A 112 7.24 -13.42 -9.68
C ILE A 112 7.20 -12.20 -8.78
N ASP A 113 8.30 -11.43 -8.78
CA ASP A 113 8.40 -10.24 -7.96
C ASP A 113 7.64 -9.08 -8.62
N TYR A 114 6.69 -8.49 -7.88
CA TYR A 114 5.96 -7.30 -8.36
C TYR A 114 6.88 -6.12 -8.71
N GLU A 115 8.05 -6.06 -8.11
CA GLU A 115 8.98 -4.96 -8.31
C GLU A 115 9.56 -4.92 -9.73
N VAL A 116 9.64 -6.07 -10.40
CA VAL A 116 10.19 -6.20 -11.75
C VAL A 116 9.13 -6.28 -12.85
N LEU A 117 7.84 -6.27 -12.50
CA LEU A 117 6.78 -6.24 -13.50
C LEU A 117 6.68 -4.84 -14.12
N THR A 118 6.98 -4.76 -15.41
CA THR A 118 6.96 -3.51 -16.18
C THR A 118 6.09 -3.63 -17.43
N ASN A 119 5.62 -2.49 -17.92
CA ASN A 119 5.03 -2.40 -19.26
C ASN A 119 6.14 -2.31 -20.33
N GLU A 120 5.74 -2.24 -21.61
CA GLU A 120 6.65 -2.13 -22.76
C GLU A 120 7.58 -0.90 -22.70
N ARG A 121 7.22 0.14 -21.93
CA ARG A 121 8.02 1.36 -21.72
C ARG A 121 8.94 1.27 -20.50
N GLY A 122 9.08 0.08 -19.89
CA GLY A 122 9.88 -0.11 -18.69
C GLY A 122 9.28 0.50 -17.40
N GLN A 123 8.03 0.96 -17.42
CA GLN A 123 7.38 1.52 -16.25
C GLN A 123 6.80 0.41 -15.38
N ARG A 124 7.07 0.44 -14.09
CA ARG A 124 6.53 -0.55 -13.14
C ARG A 124 5.00 -0.56 -13.17
N LEU A 125 4.42 -1.75 -13.35
CA LEU A 125 2.97 -1.96 -13.32
C LEU A 125 2.43 -1.80 -11.90
N ILE A 126 3.11 -2.40 -10.92
CA ILE A 126 2.72 -2.38 -9.50
C ILE A 126 3.70 -1.52 -8.73
N ALA A 127 3.19 -0.44 -8.14
CA ALA A 127 3.97 0.48 -7.33
C ALA A 127 3.08 1.29 -6.39
N PHE A 128 3.58 1.58 -5.19
CA PHE A 128 2.86 2.35 -4.16
C PHE A 128 3.17 3.87 -4.22
N GLY A 129 3.72 4.37 -5.34
CA GLY A 129 4.20 5.75 -5.43
C GLY A 129 3.14 6.80 -5.08
N ARG A 130 1.91 6.69 -5.61
CA ARG A 130 0.80 7.60 -5.28
C ARG A 130 0.50 7.57 -3.78
N PHE A 131 0.29 6.40 -3.21
CA PHE A 131 0.00 6.25 -1.78
C PHE A 131 1.16 6.69 -0.88
N ALA A 132 2.41 6.47 -1.30
CA ALA A 132 3.57 6.98 -0.58
C ALA A 132 3.57 8.52 -0.54
N GLY A 133 3.17 9.17 -1.63
CA GLY A 133 3.00 10.62 -1.69
C GLY A 133 1.89 11.12 -0.77
N MET A 134 0.73 10.47 -0.80
CA MET A 134 -0.41 10.79 0.07
C MET A 134 -0.02 10.72 1.55
N VAL A 135 0.55 9.59 1.98
CA VAL A 135 0.99 9.38 3.36
C VAL A 135 2.12 10.35 3.74
N GLY A 136 3.05 10.60 2.82
CA GLY A 136 4.17 11.51 3.04
C GLY A 136 3.73 12.95 3.28
N ALA A 137 2.85 13.49 2.44
CA ALA A 137 2.32 14.84 2.60
C ALA A 137 1.50 15.00 3.89
N HIS A 138 0.58 14.05 4.14
CA HIS A 138 -0.20 14.03 5.37
C HIS A 138 0.67 14.01 6.62
N ASN A 139 1.59 13.04 6.72
CA ASN A 139 2.46 12.92 7.89
C ASN A 139 3.49 14.05 7.99
N GLY A 140 3.85 14.68 6.88
CA GLY A 140 4.65 15.92 6.89
C GLY A 140 3.94 17.05 7.61
N LEU A 141 2.66 17.28 7.29
CA LEU A 141 1.83 18.27 7.98
C LEU A 141 1.52 17.86 9.43
N TRP A 142 1.25 16.57 9.69
CA TRP A 142 1.14 16.06 11.06
C TRP A 142 2.38 16.40 11.88
N THR A 143 3.58 16.18 11.34
CA THR A 143 4.85 16.51 12.02
C THR A 143 4.98 18.01 12.27
N TYR A 144 4.59 18.83 11.28
CA TYR A 144 4.61 20.29 11.43
C TYR A 144 3.66 20.75 12.53
N GLY A 145 2.41 20.26 12.54
CA GLY A 145 1.44 20.57 13.59
C GLY A 145 1.93 20.19 14.98
N LYS A 146 2.51 18.99 15.13
CA LYS A 146 3.10 18.51 16.40
C LYS A 146 4.29 19.39 16.84
N ARG A 147 5.12 19.83 15.92
CA ARG A 147 6.26 20.69 16.24
C ARG A 147 5.86 22.12 16.65
N THR A 148 4.86 22.67 15.99
CA THR A 148 4.48 24.09 16.15
C THR A 148 3.33 24.31 17.13
N GLY A 149 2.53 23.26 17.40
CA GLY A 149 1.29 23.38 18.19
C GLY A 149 0.20 24.17 17.48
N SER A 150 0.32 24.44 16.17
CA SER A 150 -0.58 25.33 15.44
C SER A 150 -1.89 24.65 15.00
N PHE A 151 -1.90 23.35 14.89
CA PHE A 151 -3.07 22.51 14.59
C PHE A 151 -2.82 21.05 14.98
N GLU A 152 -3.88 20.27 15.08
CA GLU A 152 -3.79 18.84 15.34
C GLU A 152 -4.22 18.03 14.12
N LEU A 153 -3.45 17.01 13.79
CA LEU A 153 -3.78 15.93 12.87
C LEU A 153 -3.53 14.59 13.56
N LYS A 154 -4.30 13.57 13.19
CA LYS A 154 -3.95 12.17 13.48
C LYS A 154 -2.94 11.71 12.43
N ARG A 155 -2.15 10.65 12.70
CA ARG A 155 -1.34 10.03 11.64
C ARG A 155 -2.24 9.39 10.58
N MET A 156 -1.78 9.31 9.33
CA MET A 156 -2.55 8.64 8.28
C MET A 156 -2.95 7.20 8.65
N LYS A 157 -2.09 6.46 9.31
CA LYS A 157 -2.34 5.08 9.76
C LYS A 157 -3.40 4.94 10.86
N ASP A 158 -3.76 6.02 11.53
CA ASP A 158 -4.73 6.04 12.64
C ASP A 158 -6.15 6.35 12.13
N HIS A 159 -6.31 6.49 10.80
CA HIS A 159 -7.58 6.52 10.09
C HIS A 159 -7.89 5.13 9.53
N LYS A 160 -9.17 4.76 9.52
CA LYS A 160 -9.64 3.50 8.93
C LYS A 160 -9.33 3.44 7.43
N ASP A 161 -9.60 4.54 6.74
CA ASP A 161 -9.40 4.67 5.30
C ASP A 161 -9.17 6.14 4.88
N HIS A 162 -8.99 6.38 3.60
CA HIS A 162 -8.79 7.73 3.06
C HIS A 162 -10.05 8.61 3.18
N ALA A 163 -11.24 8.03 3.11
CA ALA A 163 -12.49 8.79 3.24
C ALA A 163 -12.64 9.37 4.65
N GLU A 164 -12.30 8.61 5.70
CA GLU A 164 -12.25 9.12 7.06
C GLU A 164 -11.23 10.26 7.20
N ALA A 165 -10.04 10.12 6.61
CA ALA A 165 -9.04 11.17 6.63
C ALA A 165 -9.53 12.45 5.95
N GLN A 166 -10.17 12.35 4.77
CA GLN A 166 -10.77 13.48 4.05
C GLN A 166 -11.88 14.19 4.86
N ALA A 167 -12.72 13.41 5.55
CA ALA A 167 -13.74 13.99 6.43
C ALA A 167 -13.09 14.79 7.58
N TYR A 168 -12.03 14.24 8.18
CA TYR A 168 -11.30 14.88 9.26
C TYR A 168 -10.59 16.17 8.82
N TYR A 169 -10.07 16.26 7.58
CA TYR A 169 -9.41 17.49 7.07
C TYR A 169 -10.32 18.72 7.09
N LYS A 170 -11.63 18.53 6.93
CA LYS A 170 -12.59 19.64 6.96
C LYS A 170 -12.70 20.32 8.33
N GLU A 171 -12.28 19.65 9.38
CA GLU A 171 -12.30 20.17 10.75
C GLU A 171 -10.98 20.88 11.12
N VAL A 172 -9.93 20.69 10.33
CA VAL A 172 -8.59 21.21 10.61
C VAL A 172 -8.40 22.58 9.96
N LYS A 173 -8.01 23.57 10.77
CA LYS A 173 -7.62 24.90 10.27
C LYS A 173 -6.10 24.98 10.16
N PHE A 174 -5.61 24.95 8.94
CA PHE A 174 -4.18 25.11 8.68
C PHE A 174 -3.77 26.58 8.78
N PRO A 175 -2.65 26.89 9.44
CA PRO A 175 -2.14 28.27 9.51
C PRO A 175 -1.63 28.75 8.14
N PRO A 176 -1.38 30.03 7.95
CA PRO A 176 -0.88 30.60 6.71
C PRO A 176 0.59 30.20 6.47
N ILE A 177 0.79 28.96 6.04
CA ILE A 177 2.09 28.39 5.68
C ILE A 177 2.26 28.28 4.18
N LYS A 178 3.48 28.42 3.72
CA LYS A 178 3.86 28.19 2.33
C LYS A 178 4.54 26.83 2.17
N ILE A 179 3.99 25.98 1.29
CA ILE A 179 4.47 24.61 1.08
C ILE A 179 5.02 24.49 -0.34
N VAL A 180 6.24 24.00 -0.47
CA VAL A 180 6.85 23.67 -1.76
C VAL A 180 6.81 22.15 -1.96
N LEU A 181 6.07 21.72 -3.00
CA LEU A 181 6.06 20.33 -3.43
C LEU A 181 6.91 20.18 -4.69
N THR A 182 7.96 19.35 -4.62
CA THR A 182 8.84 19.07 -5.76
C THR A 182 8.53 17.69 -6.37
N GLY A 183 8.67 17.60 -7.71
CA GLY A 183 8.45 16.37 -8.45
C GLY A 183 7.03 16.20 -8.99
N THR A 184 6.95 15.72 -10.23
CA THR A 184 5.69 15.55 -10.99
C THR A 184 5.32 14.09 -11.24
N GLY A 185 6.07 13.15 -10.64
CA GLY A 185 5.84 11.72 -10.73
C GLY A 185 4.66 11.23 -9.90
N ARG A 186 4.49 9.92 -9.81
CA ARG A 186 3.40 9.30 -9.03
C ARG A 186 3.37 9.74 -7.57
N VAL A 187 4.53 9.90 -6.95
CA VAL A 187 4.66 10.35 -5.56
C VAL A 187 4.20 11.81 -5.42
N GLY A 188 4.73 12.71 -6.25
CA GLY A 188 4.33 14.13 -6.23
C GLY A 188 2.85 14.33 -6.51
N LYS A 189 2.25 13.55 -7.43
CA LYS A 189 0.81 13.59 -7.68
C LYS A 189 -0.02 13.16 -6.47
N GLY A 190 0.38 12.08 -5.78
CA GLY A 190 -0.31 11.64 -4.56
C GLY A 190 -0.17 12.65 -3.42
N ALA A 191 0.98 13.29 -3.29
CA ALA A 191 1.17 14.37 -2.32
C ALA A 191 0.27 15.59 -2.62
N ALA A 192 0.21 16.01 -3.90
CA ALA A 192 -0.66 17.11 -4.32
C ALA A 192 -2.14 16.82 -4.04
N GLU A 193 -2.60 15.60 -4.32
CA GLU A 193 -3.96 15.16 -4.07
C GLU A 193 -4.36 15.36 -2.59
N VAL A 194 -3.54 14.93 -1.64
CA VAL A 194 -3.82 15.10 -0.22
C VAL A 194 -3.79 16.58 0.21
N LEU A 195 -2.87 17.38 -0.34
CA LEU A 195 -2.86 18.81 -0.05
C LEU A 195 -4.12 19.51 -0.57
N GLU A 196 -4.62 19.11 -1.76
CA GLU A 196 -5.89 19.59 -2.31
C GLU A 196 -7.09 19.15 -1.45
N ASP A 197 -7.12 17.89 -0.99
CA ASP A 197 -8.14 17.38 -0.07
C ASP A 197 -8.18 18.15 1.27
N MET A 198 -7.04 18.62 1.73
CA MET A 198 -6.89 19.48 2.91
C MET A 198 -7.32 20.94 2.67
N GLY A 199 -7.73 21.29 1.44
CA GLY A 199 -8.09 22.65 1.07
C GLY A 199 -6.91 23.60 0.90
N ILE A 200 -5.68 23.08 0.79
CA ILE A 200 -4.48 23.90 0.58
C ILE A 200 -4.44 24.33 -0.88
N GLN A 201 -4.42 25.64 -1.09
CA GLN A 201 -4.56 26.23 -2.42
C GLN A 201 -3.25 26.14 -3.20
N LYS A 202 -3.32 25.57 -4.41
CA LYS A 202 -2.19 25.61 -5.34
C LYS A 202 -2.06 26.97 -6.00
N VAL A 203 -0.89 27.59 -5.88
CA VAL A 203 -0.58 28.90 -6.46
C VAL A 203 0.54 28.80 -7.50
N LYS A 204 0.67 29.81 -8.36
CA LYS A 204 1.76 29.87 -9.34
C LYS A 204 3.09 30.19 -8.64
N PRO A 205 4.24 29.68 -9.14
CA PRO A 205 5.54 29.96 -8.53
C PRO A 205 5.86 31.44 -8.35
N LYS A 206 5.46 32.30 -9.31
CA LYS A 206 5.65 33.73 -9.21
C LYS A 206 4.85 34.34 -8.04
N ASP A 207 3.61 33.93 -7.86
CA ASP A 207 2.73 34.40 -6.80
C ASP A 207 3.19 33.88 -5.44
N PHE A 208 3.62 32.61 -5.38
CA PHE A 208 4.20 32.01 -4.18
C PHE A 208 5.40 32.82 -3.61
N LEU A 209 6.25 33.34 -4.49
CA LEU A 209 7.43 34.11 -4.08
C LEU A 209 7.08 35.55 -3.66
N ASN A 210 6.10 36.17 -4.33
CA ASN A 210 5.89 37.61 -4.26
C ASN A 210 4.63 38.02 -3.46
N GLN A 211 3.78 37.10 -3.12
CA GLN A 211 2.53 37.39 -2.38
C GLN A 211 2.57 36.83 -0.96
N THR A 212 1.80 37.45 -0.08
CA THR A 212 1.51 36.96 1.26
C THR A 212 0.08 36.40 1.27
N TYR A 213 -0.13 35.33 1.99
CA TYR A 213 -1.42 34.66 2.09
C TYR A 213 -1.86 34.58 3.56
N ASP A 214 -3.15 34.67 3.80
CA ASP A 214 -3.78 34.49 5.11
C ASP A 214 -4.23 33.04 5.37
N HIS A 215 -3.95 32.16 4.43
CA HIS A 215 -4.23 30.73 4.45
C HIS A 215 -3.03 29.92 3.93
N ALA A 216 -3.08 28.60 4.06
CA ALA A 216 -2.04 27.68 3.57
C ALA A 216 -2.05 27.59 2.03
N VAL A 217 -0.87 27.68 1.42
CA VAL A 217 -0.65 27.59 -0.04
C VAL A 217 0.51 26.67 -0.38
#